data_57ceb2678eeeef18ffc01d1f4e43123f
#
_entry.id   57ceb2678eeeef18ffc01d1f4e43123f
#
_cell.length_a   1.000
_cell.length_b   1.000
_cell.length_c   1.000
_cell.angle_alpha   90.00
_cell.angle_beta   90.00
_cell.angle_gamma   90.00
#
_symmetry.space_group_name_H-M   'P 1'
#
loop_
_entity.id
_entity.type
_entity.pdbx_description
1 polymer ?
#
loop_
_entity_poly.entity_id
_entity_poly.type
_entity_poly.pdbx_seq_one_letter_code
_entity_poly.pdbx_strand_id
1 'polypeptide(L)'
;MGINLSGMKKIIRKEFFILILCLFVGFALRFYTFDQKSLWIDEIHTFNESRDDLGGQLRYYQENPTHLHPPLFFILTHLFYPFPKPERDLRVIPLIFGMLSLPMIYLLARSFSPRIALPCTFALVLMTYHIHYSQEGRVYSLTLFWGMVGLFFLMKHLETSKQKYLFFTGLTFSLLVHLSYSTLPFILLSQLLFFYRREGNRFLTTFRSPLILNGWICLFCAPWFLFVALNYKGQPIMDPLTVQEIGPFLSLLSAVLNDWASCSLLGIISVSLLILFQFVSNQKRNAFILLAMFIAPIGGLYSYCRLFHVTQLITSRYFINFLPLFFIGLFMSIDAMETTWKPLRRFLNPKLLFLFLLIASNLVILPLYYQSEKQDFRRVASYLHGQLQDGDRIFVRSNTYIPGILHYFSIYPEGRHYQNPLYWINSKVFEIRISLSFQDRRFTIYNSNHCCDQYVADGKRLWVLVGKEAAKEIQRNSPLVLKGYFDGSFSHFRRFPSDASMYLFLWDSKSPWEKGIDIPVE
;
A
#
# COMPACT_ATOMS: atom_id res chain seq x y z
N MET A 1 -18.26 -36.10 30.31
CA MET A 1 -18.15 -34.70 30.72
C MET A 1 -19.24 -33.90 30.01
N GLY A 2 -20.32 -33.55 30.73
CA GLY A 2 -21.41 -32.73 30.16
C GLY A 2 -20.94 -31.33 29.86
N ILE A 3 -20.94 -30.94 28.58
CA ILE A 3 -20.60 -29.58 28.14
C ILE A 3 -21.69 -28.66 28.65
N ASN A 4 -21.33 -27.75 29.57
CA ASN A 4 -22.26 -26.75 30.10
C ASN A 4 -22.65 -25.75 28.98
N LEU A 5 -23.75 -26.04 28.27
CA LEU A 5 -24.28 -25.25 27.16
C LEU A 5 -24.56 -23.79 27.53
N SER A 6 -24.91 -23.51 28.80
CA SER A 6 -25.14 -22.15 29.29
C SER A 6 -23.83 -21.35 29.39
N GLY A 7 -22.76 -21.96 29.84
CA GLY A 7 -21.41 -21.38 29.89
C GLY A 7 -20.87 -21.06 28.49
N MET A 8 -21.09 -21.98 27.54
CA MET A 8 -20.66 -21.80 26.16
C MET A 8 -21.41 -20.65 25.44
N LYS A 9 -22.74 -20.53 25.65
CA LYS A 9 -23.55 -19.41 25.17
C LYS A 9 -23.09 -18.06 25.74
N LYS A 10 -22.72 -18.02 27.04
CA LYS A 10 -22.18 -16.80 27.68
C LYS A 10 -20.85 -16.37 27.13
N ILE A 11 -19.95 -17.31 26.84
CA ILE A 11 -18.63 -17.03 26.21
C ILE A 11 -18.81 -16.47 24.79
N ILE A 12 -19.64 -17.12 23.97
CA ILE A 12 -19.93 -16.67 22.59
C ILE A 12 -20.53 -15.26 22.59
N ARG A 13 -21.43 -14.96 23.50
CA ARG A 13 -22.04 -13.63 23.64
C ARG A 13 -21.03 -12.57 24.03
N LYS A 14 -20.07 -12.91 24.90
CA LYS A 14 -18.99 -11.99 25.30
C LYS A 14 -18.02 -11.72 24.14
N GLU A 15 -17.59 -12.75 23.41
CA GLU A 15 -16.73 -12.58 22.23
C GLU A 15 -17.40 -11.73 21.15
N PHE A 16 -18.71 -11.94 20.91
CA PHE A 16 -19.49 -11.18 19.94
C PHE A 16 -19.57 -9.69 20.32
N PHE A 17 -19.82 -9.38 21.60
CA PHE A 17 -19.84 -8.01 22.08
C PHE A 17 -18.48 -7.32 21.92
N ILE A 18 -17.38 -8.01 22.26
CA ILE A 18 -16.02 -7.52 22.09
C ILE A 18 -15.75 -7.25 20.60
N LEU A 19 -16.17 -8.16 19.71
CA LEU A 19 -16.00 -7.98 18.26
C LEU A 19 -16.75 -6.74 17.75
N ILE A 20 -17.99 -6.51 18.19
CA ILE A 20 -18.75 -5.31 17.82
C ILE A 20 -18.03 -4.04 18.27
N LEU A 21 -17.52 -4.03 19.50
CA LEU A 21 -16.75 -2.89 20.02
C LEU A 21 -15.49 -2.65 19.19
N CYS A 22 -14.76 -3.71 18.83
CA CYS A 22 -13.60 -3.63 17.93
C CYS A 22 -13.97 -3.04 16.56
N LEU A 23 -15.10 -3.46 15.99
CA LEU A 23 -15.57 -2.94 14.71
C LEU A 23 -15.91 -1.46 14.80
N PHE A 24 -16.57 -1.04 15.88
CA PHE A 24 -16.89 0.37 16.10
C PHE A 24 -15.64 1.24 16.23
N VAL A 25 -14.68 0.83 17.07
CA VAL A 25 -13.39 1.52 17.20
C VAL A 25 -12.64 1.52 15.87
N GLY A 26 -12.61 0.36 15.20
CA GLY A 26 -11.96 0.22 13.90
C GLY A 26 -12.56 1.13 12.82
N PHE A 27 -13.89 1.31 12.82
CA PHE A 27 -14.57 2.26 11.94
C PHE A 27 -14.19 3.69 12.29
N ALA A 28 -14.30 4.09 13.54
CA ALA A 28 -13.97 5.45 13.97
C ALA A 28 -12.54 5.86 13.58
N LEU A 29 -11.56 4.97 13.80
CA LEU A 29 -10.17 5.22 13.44
C LEU A 29 -9.94 5.32 11.93
N ARG A 30 -10.66 4.56 11.10
CA ARG A 30 -10.52 4.57 9.64
C ARG A 30 -11.32 5.67 8.98
N PHE A 31 -12.41 6.10 9.62
CA PHE A 31 -13.23 7.20 9.13
C PHE A 31 -12.64 8.57 9.48
N TYR A 32 -11.91 8.68 10.60
CA TYR A 32 -11.28 9.93 11.03
C TYR A 32 -10.25 10.39 9.99
N THR A 33 -10.39 11.60 9.47
CA THR A 33 -9.51 12.26 8.48
C THR A 33 -9.35 11.58 7.11
N PHE A 34 -10.19 10.57 6.75
CA PHE A 34 -9.99 9.79 5.51
C PHE A 34 -10.09 10.63 4.23
N ASP A 35 -10.84 11.74 4.27
CA ASP A 35 -11.09 12.65 3.15
C ASP A 35 -10.31 13.97 3.24
N GLN A 36 -9.44 14.14 4.25
CA GLN A 36 -8.79 15.42 4.53
C GLN A 36 -7.44 15.58 3.83
N LYS A 37 -6.68 14.50 3.69
CA LYS A 37 -5.34 14.53 3.10
C LYS A 37 -5.37 14.81 1.61
N SER A 38 -4.37 15.56 1.11
CA SER A 38 -4.11 15.72 -0.33
C SER A 38 -4.01 14.37 -1.03
N LEU A 39 -4.41 14.31 -2.30
CA LEU A 39 -4.07 13.16 -3.15
C LEU A 39 -2.56 13.19 -3.44
N TRP A 40 -1.92 12.04 -3.28
CA TRP A 40 -0.55 11.85 -3.70
C TRP A 40 -0.48 11.19 -5.08
N ILE A 41 0.70 11.08 -5.67
CA ILE A 41 0.87 10.68 -7.07
C ILE A 41 0.14 9.39 -7.46
N ASP A 42 0.18 8.34 -6.62
CA ASP A 42 -0.51 7.09 -6.94
C ASP A 42 -2.04 7.23 -6.88
N GLU A 43 -2.58 8.10 -6.02
CA GLU A 43 -4.03 8.37 -5.97
C GLU A 43 -4.47 9.22 -7.16
N ILE A 44 -3.62 10.14 -7.64
CA ILE A 44 -3.86 10.90 -8.87
C ILE A 44 -3.87 9.96 -10.08
N HIS A 45 -2.99 8.94 -10.08
CA HIS A 45 -3.06 7.87 -11.07
C HIS A 45 -4.40 7.13 -11.00
N THR A 46 -4.86 6.77 -9.80
CA THR A 46 -6.18 6.15 -9.64
C THR A 46 -7.31 7.06 -10.15
N PHE A 47 -7.28 8.36 -9.83
CA PHE A 47 -8.25 9.33 -10.31
C PHE A 47 -8.31 9.33 -11.84
N ASN A 48 -7.17 9.42 -12.51
CA ASN A 48 -7.10 9.49 -13.97
C ASN A 48 -7.60 8.20 -14.64
N GLU A 49 -7.15 7.02 -14.14
CA GLU A 49 -7.56 5.73 -14.66
C GLU A 49 -9.05 5.45 -14.42
N SER A 50 -9.60 5.91 -13.29
CA SER A 50 -11.00 5.66 -12.92
C SER A 50 -12.01 6.62 -13.57
N ARG A 51 -11.56 7.57 -14.37
CA ARG A 51 -12.46 8.47 -15.14
C ARG A 51 -13.19 7.75 -16.27
N ASP A 52 -12.66 6.64 -16.74
CA ASP A 52 -13.18 5.87 -17.84
C ASP A 52 -13.97 4.65 -17.38
N ASP A 53 -15.00 4.30 -18.13
CA ASP A 53 -15.64 3.00 -18.04
C ASP A 53 -14.72 1.88 -18.54
N LEU A 54 -15.18 0.63 -18.45
CA LEU A 54 -14.40 -0.53 -18.92
C LEU A 54 -14.00 -0.40 -20.39
N GLY A 55 -14.90 0.05 -21.26
CA GLY A 55 -14.63 0.20 -22.69
C GLY A 55 -13.57 1.27 -22.96
N GLY A 56 -13.64 2.39 -22.23
CA GLY A 56 -12.63 3.44 -22.30
C GLY A 56 -11.27 3.00 -21.78
N GLN A 57 -11.23 2.25 -20.68
CA GLN A 57 -10.00 1.65 -20.14
C GLN A 57 -9.34 0.68 -21.13
N LEU A 58 -10.10 -0.22 -21.73
CA LEU A 58 -9.55 -1.17 -22.68
C LEU A 58 -8.98 -0.47 -23.93
N ARG A 59 -9.66 0.58 -24.44
CA ARG A 59 -9.13 1.42 -25.53
C ARG A 59 -7.83 2.12 -25.13
N TYR A 60 -7.79 2.70 -23.93
CA TYR A 60 -6.58 3.33 -23.40
C TYR A 60 -5.39 2.36 -23.35
N TYR A 61 -5.62 1.11 -22.90
CA TYR A 61 -4.57 0.07 -22.87
C TYR A 61 -4.11 -0.36 -24.27
N GLN A 62 -4.99 -0.37 -25.26
CA GLN A 62 -4.61 -0.62 -26.65
C GLN A 62 -3.73 0.50 -27.24
N GLU A 63 -4.04 1.75 -26.88
CA GLU A 63 -3.26 2.93 -27.28
C GLU A 63 -1.92 3.01 -26.53
N ASN A 64 -1.87 2.53 -25.28
CA ASN A 64 -0.71 2.56 -24.40
C ASN A 64 -0.30 1.14 -23.95
N PRO A 65 0.19 0.29 -24.85
CA PRO A 65 0.33 -1.15 -24.64
C PRO A 65 1.46 -1.55 -23.68
N THR A 66 2.18 -0.61 -23.11
CA THR A 66 3.23 -0.82 -22.11
C THR A 66 2.71 -0.78 -20.66
N HIS A 67 1.44 -0.37 -20.44
CA HIS A 67 0.85 -0.14 -19.13
C HIS A 67 -0.47 -0.90 -18.95
N LEU A 68 -0.42 -2.22 -19.07
CA LEU A 68 -1.59 -3.08 -18.93
C LEU A 68 -1.80 -3.47 -17.46
N HIS A 69 -2.40 -2.59 -16.69
CA HIS A 69 -2.79 -2.88 -15.30
C HIS A 69 -4.12 -3.65 -15.23
N PRO A 70 -4.32 -4.53 -14.23
CA PRO A 70 -5.61 -5.14 -14.01
C PRO A 70 -6.67 -4.06 -13.73
N PRO A 71 -7.79 -4.01 -14.48
CA PRO A 71 -8.69 -2.86 -14.48
C PRO A 71 -9.71 -2.84 -13.34
N LEU A 72 -9.89 -3.96 -12.61
CA LEU A 72 -11.02 -4.13 -11.69
C LEU A 72 -11.12 -3.04 -10.63
N PHE A 73 -9.99 -2.60 -10.05
CA PHE A 73 -10.00 -1.54 -9.04
C PHE A 73 -10.48 -0.21 -9.61
N PHE A 74 -10.02 0.16 -10.80
CA PHE A 74 -10.38 1.41 -11.45
C PHE A 74 -11.84 1.43 -11.86
N ILE A 75 -12.38 0.30 -12.36
CA ILE A 75 -13.80 0.14 -12.69
C ILE A 75 -14.69 0.26 -11.45
N LEU A 76 -14.30 -0.37 -10.34
CA LEU A 76 -15.01 -0.22 -9.07
C LEU A 76 -15.00 1.23 -8.58
N THR A 77 -13.88 1.92 -8.73
CA THR A 77 -13.73 3.32 -8.34
C THR A 77 -14.53 4.24 -9.28
N HIS A 78 -14.65 3.90 -10.57
CA HIS A 78 -15.47 4.61 -11.56
C HIS A 78 -16.95 4.74 -11.14
N LEU A 79 -17.48 3.86 -10.28
CA LEU A 79 -18.83 3.98 -9.74
C LEU A 79 -19.09 5.32 -9.00
N PHE A 80 -18.03 6.02 -8.59
CA PHE A 80 -18.12 7.33 -7.94
C PHE A 80 -17.85 8.50 -8.90
N TYR A 81 -17.64 8.24 -10.19
CA TYR A 81 -17.49 9.29 -11.20
C TYR A 81 -18.75 10.19 -11.24
N PRO A 82 -18.65 11.52 -11.35
CA PRO A 82 -17.50 12.34 -11.76
C PRO A 82 -16.55 12.79 -10.63
N PHE A 83 -16.53 12.17 -9.47
CA PHE A 83 -15.67 12.49 -8.31
C PHE A 83 -15.81 13.93 -7.81
N PRO A 84 -17.01 14.35 -7.33
CA PRO A 84 -17.22 15.72 -6.84
C PRO A 84 -16.34 16.09 -5.65
N LYS A 85 -15.83 15.09 -4.90
CA LYS A 85 -14.85 15.22 -3.83
C LYS A 85 -13.78 14.13 -3.99
N PRO A 86 -12.78 14.31 -4.86
CA PRO A 86 -11.84 13.25 -5.24
C PRO A 86 -11.16 12.59 -4.05
N GLU A 87 -10.73 13.36 -3.04
CA GLU A 87 -10.06 12.84 -1.85
C GLU A 87 -10.93 11.87 -1.05
N ARG A 88 -12.24 12.11 -1.01
CA ARG A 88 -13.21 11.21 -0.39
C ARG A 88 -13.55 10.05 -1.32
N ASP A 89 -13.93 10.36 -2.54
CA ASP A 89 -14.59 9.43 -3.46
C ASP A 89 -13.67 8.28 -3.87
N LEU A 90 -12.36 8.56 -4.04
CA LEU A 90 -11.37 7.52 -4.32
C LEU A 90 -11.09 6.60 -3.12
N ARG A 91 -11.34 7.08 -1.89
CA ARG A 91 -11.01 6.34 -0.66
C ARG A 91 -12.18 5.56 -0.06
N VAL A 92 -13.41 5.75 -0.59
CA VAL A 92 -14.61 5.04 -0.08
C VAL A 92 -14.46 3.53 -0.20
N ILE A 93 -14.05 3.02 -1.37
CA ILE A 93 -13.88 1.57 -1.59
C ILE A 93 -12.79 0.99 -0.68
N PRO A 94 -11.57 1.53 -0.63
CA PRO A 94 -10.55 1.10 0.33
C PRO A 94 -11.04 1.14 1.80
N LEU A 95 -11.80 2.15 2.18
CA LEU A 95 -12.38 2.27 3.53
C LEU A 95 -13.33 1.12 3.84
N ILE A 96 -14.27 0.82 2.94
CA ILE A 96 -15.23 -0.28 3.09
C ILE A 96 -14.49 -1.62 3.25
N PHE A 97 -13.55 -1.93 2.36
CA PHE A 97 -12.82 -3.19 2.42
C PHE A 97 -11.84 -3.25 3.61
N GLY A 98 -11.29 -2.11 4.02
CA GLY A 98 -10.54 -2.00 5.27
C GLY A 98 -11.39 -2.35 6.50
N MET A 99 -12.65 -1.91 6.52
CA MET A 99 -13.61 -2.27 7.58
C MET A 99 -13.99 -3.74 7.53
N LEU A 100 -14.32 -4.28 6.35
CA LEU A 100 -14.66 -5.69 6.16
C LEU A 100 -13.50 -6.63 6.51
N SER A 101 -12.27 -6.15 6.44
CA SER A 101 -11.07 -6.90 6.84
C SER A 101 -11.05 -7.23 8.33
N LEU A 102 -11.69 -6.43 9.19
CA LEU A 102 -11.68 -6.64 10.64
C LEU A 102 -12.49 -7.88 11.09
N PRO A 103 -13.75 -8.09 10.67
CA PRO A 103 -14.43 -9.35 10.96
C PRO A 103 -13.80 -10.52 10.19
N MET A 104 -13.20 -10.26 9.01
CA MET A 104 -12.61 -11.32 8.20
C MET A 104 -11.35 -11.91 8.83
N ILE A 105 -10.48 -11.08 9.44
CA ILE A 105 -9.32 -11.60 10.18
C ILE A 105 -9.74 -12.44 11.40
N TYR A 106 -10.83 -12.07 12.09
CA TYR A 106 -11.38 -12.88 13.16
C TYR A 106 -11.80 -14.27 12.67
N LEU A 107 -12.56 -14.33 11.56
CA LEU A 107 -13.02 -15.60 10.99
C LEU A 107 -11.84 -16.45 10.48
N LEU A 108 -10.88 -15.84 9.81
CA LEU A 108 -9.70 -16.52 9.31
C LEU A 108 -8.84 -17.06 10.47
N ALA A 109 -8.49 -16.23 11.44
CA ALA A 109 -7.67 -16.63 12.59
C ALA A 109 -8.37 -17.72 13.41
N ARG A 110 -9.70 -17.63 13.60
CA ARG A 110 -10.51 -18.66 14.26
C ARG A 110 -10.45 -19.99 13.50
N SER A 111 -10.32 -19.97 12.18
CA SER A 111 -10.17 -21.20 11.40
C SER A 111 -8.84 -21.91 11.65
N PHE A 112 -7.80 -21.23 12.10
CA PHE A 112 -6.54 -21.82 12.55
C PHE A 112 -6.62 -22.25 14.03
N SER A 113 -7.02 -21.31 14.92
CA SER A 113 -7.24 -21.58 16.35
C SER A 113 -8.21 -20.53 16.95
N PRO A 114 -9.24 -20.97 17.71
CA PRO A 114 -10.13 -20.03 18.39
C PRO A 114 -9.40 -19.09 19.37
N ARG A 115 -8.28 -19.53 19.97
CA ARG A 115 -7.54 -18.78 21.00
C ARG A 115 -6.81 -17.55 20.47
N ILE A 116 -6.57 -17.49 19.16
CA ILE A 116 -5.84 -16.37 18.52
C ILE A 116 -6.76 -15.41 17.79
N ALA A 117 -8.06 -15.71 17.63
CA ALA A 117 -8.99 -14.94 16.83
C ALA A 117 -9.09 -13.48 17.31
N LEU A 118 -9.39 -13.25 18.58
CA LEU A 118 -9.45 -11.91 19.16
C LEU A 118 -8.09 -11.19 19.15
N PRO A 119 -6.96 -11.79 19.59
CA PRO A 119 -5.66 -11.15 19.48
C PRO A 119 -5.31 -10.65 18.06
N CYS A 120 -5.53 -11.46 17.02
CA CYS A 120 -5.32 -11.05 15.64
C CYS A 120 -6.24 -9.88 15.23
N THR A 121 -7.51 -9.91 15.70
CA THR A 121 -8.46 -8.83 15.42
C THR A 121 -8.03 -7.52 16.06
N PHE A 122 -7.68 -7.53 17.35
CA PHE A 122 -7.19 -6.35 18.06
C PHE A 122 -5.93 -5.78 17.42
N ALA A 123 -4.99 -6.64 17.03
CA ALA A 123 -3.78 -6.23 16.34
C ALA A 123 -4.12 -5.46 15.05
N LEU A 124 -5.05 -5.95 14.23
CA LEU A 124 -5.43 -5.31 12.97
C LEU A 124 -6.29 -4.05 13.18
N VAL A 125 -7.18 -4.03 14.17
CA VAL A 125 -8.07 -2.88 14.50
C VAL A 125 -7.27 -1.61 14.75
N LEU A 126 -6.21 -1.71 15.58
CA LEU A 126 -5.40 -0.59 16.04
C LEU A 126 -4.12 -0.38 15.24
N MET A 127 -3.91 -1.18 14.19
CA MET A 127 -2.70 -1.12 13.38
C MET A 127 -2.70 0.10 12.47
N THR A 128 -1.81 1.05 12.71
CA THR A 128 -1.67 2.28 11.92
C THR A 128 -1.40 1.99 10.45
N TYR A 129 -0.59 0.97 10.13
CA TYR A 129 -0.34 0.52 8.76
C TYR A 129 -1.62 0.11 8.03
N HIS A 130 -2.51 -0.66 8.67
CA HIS A 130 -3.78 -1.05 8.07
C HIS A 130 -4.77 0.11 7.97
N ILE A 131 -4.77 1.03 8.95
CA ILE A 131 -5.56 2.27 8.91
C ILE A 131 -5.11 3.11 7.71
N HIS A 132 -3.80 3.28 7.50
CA HIS A 132 -3.23 4.00 6.37
C HIS A 132 -3.75 3.45 5.03
N TYR A 133 -3.63 2.13 4.79
CA TYR A 133 -4.10 1.55 3.53
C TYR A 133 -5.62 1.48 3.39
N SER A 134 -6.37 1.61 4.49
CA SER A 134 -7.83 1.78 4.46
C SER A 134 -8.26 3.20 4.06
N GLN A 135 -7.36 4.18 4.19
CA GLN A 135 -7.56 5.59 3.85
C GLN A 135 -6.80 6.02 2.58
N GLU A 136 -6.26 5.09 1.84
CA GLU A 136 -5.53 5.35 0.60
C GLU A 136 -6.35 4.88 -0.60
N GLY A 137 -6.55 5.77 -1.60
CA GLY A 137 -7.28 5.49 -2.83
C GLY A 137 -6.55 4.49 -3.75
N ARG A 138 -6.13 3.35 -3.19
CA ARG A 138 -5.38 2.28 -3.85
C ARG A 138 -5.95 0.91 -3.49
N VAL A 139 -5.55 -0.08 -4.23
CA VAL A 139 -6.09 -1.45 -4.22
C VAL A 139 -5.80 -2.27 -2.94
N TYR A 140 -4.92 -1.81 -2.05
CA TYR A 140 -4.29 -2.63 -0.99
C TYR A 140 -5.28 -3.23 0.02
N SER A 141 -6.26 -2.45 0.49
CA SER A 141 -7.29 -2.97 1.40
C SER A 141 -8.18 -4.02 0.76
N LEU A 142 -8.46 -3.88 -0.53
CA LEU A 142 -9.24 -4.86 -1.30
C LEU A 142 -8.47 -6.18 -1.43
N THR A 143 -7.19 -6.10 -1.81
CA THR A 143 -6.37 -7.31 -1.96
C THR A 143 -6.20 -8.02 -0.62
N LEU A 144 -6.00 -7.28 0.48
CA LEU A 144 -5.93 -7.85 1.82
C LEU A 144 -7.23 -8.59 2.18
N PHE A 145 -8.38 -7.94 1.99
CA PHE A 145 -9.68 -8.54 2.30
C PHE A 145 -9.93 -9.81 1.47
N TRP A 146 -9.82 -9.72 0.15
CA TRP A 146 -10.06 -10.87 -0.73
C TRP A 146 -9.03 -11.97 -0.54
N GLY A 147 -7.78 -11.63 -0.19
CA GLY A 147 -6.77 -12.60 0.22
C GLY A 147 -7.19 -13.40 1.44
N MET A 148 -7.72 -12.73 2.48
CA MET A 148 -8.25 -13.40 3.66
C MET A 148 -9.47 -14.26 3.36
N VAL A 149 -10.39 -13.79 2.51
CA VAL A 149 -11.56 -14.58 2.07
C VAL A 149 -11.13 -15.84 1.33
N GLY A 150 -10.17 -15.73 0.42
CA GLY A 150 -9.61 -16.89 -0.29
C GLY A 150 -8.94 -17.90 0.65
N LEU A 151 -8.12 -17.42 1.59
CA LEU A 151 -7.53 -18.27 2.62
C LEU A 151 -8.58 -18.96 3.51
N PHE A 152 -9.63 -18.24 3.88
CA PHE A 152 -10.71 -18.81 4.68
C PHE A 152 -11.43 -19.95 3.95
N PHE A 153 -11.76 -19.75 2.66
CA PHE A 153 -12.36 -20.82 1.86
C PHE A 153 -11.40 -21.99 1.64
N LEU A 154 -10.12 -21.72 1.44
CA LEU A 154 -9.09 -22.76 1.36
C LEU A 154 -9.04 -23.59 2.67
N MET A 155 -9.02 -22.93 3.84
CA MET A 155 -9.06 -23.60 5.14
C MET A 155 -10.35 -24.41 5.33
N LYS A 156 -11.50 -23.90 4.84
CA LYS A 156 -12.77 -24.63 4.85
C LYS A 156 -12.76 -25.84 3.91
N HIS A 157 -12.09 -25.77 2.77
CA HIS A 157 -11.86 -26.91 1.90
C HIS A 157 -11.02 -27.97 2.63
N LEU A 158 -9.90 -27.57 3.24
CA LEU A 158 -9.02 -28.47 3.98
C LEU A 158 -9.71 -29.12 5.19
N GLU A 159 -10.69 -28.45 5.79
CA GLU A 159 -11.48 -28.96 6.91
C GLU A 159 -12.58 -29.93 6.47
N THR A 160 -13.26 -29.66 5.36
CA THR A 160 -14.51 -30.35 4.98
C THR A 160 -14.42 -31.19 3.72
N SER A 161 -13.34 -31.04 2.93
CA SER A 161 -13.13 -31.67 1.62
C SER A 161 -14.18 -31.30 0.55
N LYS A 162 -15.03 -30.28 0.82
CA LYS A 162 -16.09 -29.89 -0.11
C LYS A 162 -15.55 -29.04 -1.26
N GLN A 163 -15.81 -29.48 -2.51
CA GLN A 163 -15.32 -28.82 -3.74
C GLN A 163 -15.84 -27.39 -3.92
N LYS A 164 -17.03 -27.06 -3.38
CA LYS A 164 -17.55 -25.69 -3.42
C LYS A 164 -16.61 -24.66 -2.78
N TYR A 165 -15.91 -25.03 -1.74
CA TYR A 165 -14.95 -24.11 -1.10
C TYR A 165 -13.70 -23.92 -1.95
N LEU A 166 -13.28 -24.95 -2.69
CA LEU A 166 -12.18 -24.83 -3.64
C LEU A 166 -12.55 -23.93 -4.83
N PHE A 167 -13.79 -24.03 -5.31
CA PHE A 167 -14.35 -23.12 -6.33
C PHE A 167 -14.32 -21.66 -5.83
N PHE A 168 -14.82 -21.39 -4.61
CA PHE A 168 -14.79 -20.05 -4.05
C PHE A 168 -13.36 -19.54 -3.78
N THR A 169 -12.42 -20.42 -3.44
CA THR A 169 -10.99 -20.06 -3.36
C THR A 169 -10.47 -19.63 -4.74
N GLY A 170 -10.77 -20.41 -5.79
CA GLY A 170 -10.39 -20.08 -7.16
C GLY A 170 -10.97 -18.76 -7.63
N LEU A 171 -12.26 -18.51 -7.37
CA LEU A 171 -12.92 -17.24 -7.68
C LEU A 171 -12.26 -16.06 -6.97
N THR A 172 -12.02 -16.16 -5.66
CA THR A 172 -11.40 -15.07 -4.89
C THR A 172 -9.96 -14.83 -5.27
N PHE A 173 -9.18 -15.87 -5.56
CA PHE A 173 -7.82 -15.71 -6.04
C PHE A 173 -7.75 -15.11 -7.45
N SER A 174 -8.74 -15.41 -8.30
CA SER A 174 -8.86 -14.75 -9.60
C SER A 174 -9.19 -13.27 -9.46
N LEU A 175 -10.08 -12.89 -8.52
CA LEU A 175 -10.34 -11.48 -8.21
C LEU A 175 -9.05 -10.76 -7.76
N LEU A 176 -8.17 -11.41 -7.00
CA LEU A 176 -6.87 -10.84 -6.62
C LEU A 176 -6.01 -10.53 -7.84
N VAL A 177 -5.95 -11.43 -8.83
CA VAL A 177 -5.21 -11.19 -10.09
C VAL A 177 -5.79 -10.00 -10.84
N HIS A 178 -7.11 -9.89 -10.91
CA HIS A 178 -7.80 -8.75 -11.55
C HIS A 178 -7.69 -7.44 -10.76
N LEU A 179 -7.29 -7.48 -9.49
CA LEU A 179 -7.00 -6.30 -8.69
C LEU A 179 -5.52 -5.87 -8.81
N SER A 180 -4.57 -6.81 -8.76
CA SER A 180 -3.15 -6.49 -8.84
C SER A 180 -2.29 -7.73 -9.12
N TYR A 181 -1.34 -7.62 -10.04
CA TYR A 181 -0.35 -8.69 -10.30
C TYR A 181 0.58 -8.96 -9.11
N SER A 182 0.76 -7.99 -8.20
CA SER A 182 1.56 -8.19 -6.99
C SER A 182 0.99 -9.27 -6.06
N THR A 183 -0.24 -9.73 -6.29
CA THR A 183 -0.88 -10.82 -5.53
C THR A 183 -0.49 -12.21 -6.00
N LEU A 184 0.14 -12.36 -7.17
CA LEU A 184 0.53 -13.67 -7.71
C LEU A 184 1.43 -14.48 -6.75
N PRO A 185 2.48 -13.92 -6.13
CA PRO A 185 3.28 -14.64 -5.13
C PRO A 185 2.45 -15.12 -3.94
N PHE A 186 1.47 -14.33 -3.50
CA PHE A 186 0.57 -14.72 -2.42
C PHE A 186 -0.31 -15.92 -2.83
N ILE A 187 -0.90 -15.90 -4.03
CA ILE A 187 -1.74 -16.99 -4.56
C ILE A 187 -0.93 -18.29 -4.65
N LEU A 188 0.30 -18.22 -5.17
CA LEU A 188 1.17 -19.38 -5.30
C LEU A 188 1.59 -19.95 -3.94
N LEU A 189 2.09 -19.11 -3.05
CA LEU A 189 2.57 -19.54 -1.73
C LEU A 189 1.42 -19.97 -0.82
N SER A 190 0.22 -19.43 -0.96
CA SER A 190 -0.97 -19.88 -0.22
C SER A 190 -1.28 -21.36 -0.44
N GLN A 191 -0.86 -21.94 -1.56
CA GLN A 191 -1.04 -23.36 -1.86
C GLN A 191 -0.18 -24.26 -0.95
N LEU A 192 0.85 -23.73 -0.26
CA LEU A 192 1.56 -24.46 0.80
C LEU A 192 0.62 -24.89 1.93
N LEU A 193 -0.53 -24.23 2.11
CA LEU A 193 -1.54 -24.62 3.07
C LEU A 193 -2.19 -25.98 2.77
N PHE A 194 -2.10 -26.50 1.54
CA PHE A 194 -2.50 -27.89 1.27
C PHE A 194 -1.68 -28.89 2.10
N PHE A 195 -0.49 -28.51 2.52
CA PHE A 195 0.36 -29.30 3.41
C PHE A 195 0.15 -28.97 4.90
N TYR A 196 -0.71 -28.01 5.24
CA TYR A 196 -1.02 -27.65 6.62
C TYR A 196 -1.83 -28.75 7.29
N ARG A 197 -1.33 -29.30 8.41
CA ARG A 197 -1.95 -30.41 9.12
C ARG A 197 -2.81 -29.91 10.29
N ARG A 198 -4.05 -30.38 10.37
CA ARG A 198 -4.90 -30.20 11.54
C ARG A 198 -4.94 -31.49 12.38
N GLU A 199 -4.99 -31.32 13.70
CA GLU A 199 -5.22 -32.46 14.60
C GLU A 199 -6.59 -33.07 14.27
N GLY A 200 -6.62 -34.41 14.16
CA GLY A 200 -7.84 -35.15 13.87
C GLY A 200 -8.28 -35.25 12.41
N ASN A 201 -7.67 -34.51 11.49
CA ASN A 201 -8.03 -34.58 10.07
C ASN A 201 -7.09 -35.46 9.25
N ARG A 202 -7.67 -36.35 8.44
CA ARG A 202 -6.92 -37.07 7.40
C ARG A 202 -6.38 -36.08 6.37
N PHE A 203 -5.13 -36.24 6.05
CA PHE A 203 -4.40 -35.36 5.15
C PHE A 203 -4.86 -35.56 3.69
N LEU A 204 -5.52 -34.53 3.14
CA LEU A 204 -5.95 -34.50 1.75
C LEU A 204 -4.81 -33.97 0.85
N THR A 205 -3.67 -34.64 0.83
CA THR A 205 -2.65 -34.40 -0.20
C THR A 205 -2.93 -35.21 -1.43
N THR A 206 -3.95 -34.89 -2.14
CA THR A 206 -4.03 -35.28 -3.55
C THR A 206 -3.63 -34.05 -4.36
N PHE A 207 -2.67 -34.21 -5.27
CA PHE A 207 -2.34 -33.21 -6.30
C PHE A 207 -3.57 -32.71 -7.07
N ARG A 208 -4.69 -33.41 -6.93
CA ARG A 208 -5.98 -33.09 -7.54
C ARG A 208 -6.53 -31.74 -7.06
N SER A 209 -6.47 -31.41 -5.76
CA SER A 209 -7.02 -30.14 -5.25
C SER A 209 -6.25 -28.91 -5.74
N PRO A 210 -4.90 -28.85 -5.68
CA PRO A 210 -4.14 -27.78 -6.33
C PRO A 210 -4.40 -27.66 -7.83
N LEU A 211 -4.50 -28.77 -8.58
CA LEU A 211 -4.78 -28.73 -10.00
C LEU A 211 -6.16 -28.13 -10.29
N ILE A 212 -7.20 -28.55 -9.57
CA ILE A 212 -8.55 -28.00 -9.72
C ILE A 212 -8.56 -26.51 -9.35
N LEU A 213 -7.88 -26.11 -8.28
CA LEU A 213 -7.77 -24.70 -7.88
C LEU A 213 -7.15 -23.87 -8.99
N ASN A 214 -5.99 -24.28 -9.50
CA ASN A 214 -5.31 -23.57 -10.58
C ASN A 214 -6.12 -23.58 -11.87
N GLY A 215 -6.88 -24.67 -12.15
CA GLY A 215 -7.82 -24.72 -13.26
C GLY A 215 -8.90 -23.63 -13.18
N TRP A 216 -9.49 -23.42 -12.01
CA TRP A 216 -10.45 -22.31 -11.80
C TRP A 216 -9.78 -20.95 -11.95
N ILE A 217 -8.58 -20.74 -11.37
CA ILE A 217 -7.85 -19.47 -11.51
C ILE A 217 -7.55 -19.19 -12.98
N CYS A 218 -7.01 -20.16 -13.70
CA CYS A 218 -6.73 -20.02 -15.14
C CYS A 218 -8.00 -19.70 -15.93
N LEU A 219 -9.10 -20.40 -15.68
CA LEU A 219 -10.37 -20.19 -16.38
C LEU A 219 -10.89 -18.74 -16.20
N PHE A 220 -10.91 -18.25 -14.96
CA PHE A 220 -11.42 -16.90 -14.67
C PHE A 220 -10.46 -15.78 -15.10
N CYS A 221 -9.16 -16.05 -15.15
CA CYS A 221 -8.17 -15.06 -15.57
C CYS A 221 -7.88 -15.11 -17.08
N ALA A 222 -8.27 -16.18 -17.79
CA ALA A 222 -7.95 -16.37 -19.21
C ALA A 222 -8.39 -15.21 -20.12
N PRO A 223 -9.60 -14.62 -20.00
CA PRO A 223 -10.00 -13.51 -20.85
C PRO A 223 -9.06 -12.30 -20.72
N TRP A 224 -8.67 -11.97 -19.49
CA TRP A 224 -7.75 -10.87 -19.23
C TRP A 224 -6.34 -11.15 -19.75
N PHE A 225 -5.79 -12.32 -19.46
CA PHE A 225 -4.45 -12.68 -19.95
C PHE A 225 -4.39 -12.81 -21.46
N LEU A 226 -5.49 -13.24 -22.10
CA LEU A 226 -5.60 -13.22 -23.56
C LEU A 226 -5.57 -11.78 -24.10
N PHE A 227 -6.31 -10.86 -23.48
CA PHE A 227 -6.25 -9.45 -23.85
C PHE A 227 -4.84 -8.88 -23.70
N VAL A 228 -4.16 -9.18 -22.58
CA VAL A 228 -2.77 -8.75 -22.35
C VAL A 228 -1.84 -9.33 -23.41
N ALA A 229 -1.93 -10.63 -23.69
CA ALA A 229 -1.08 -11.30 -24.67
C ALA A 229 -1.23 -10.74 -26.10
N LEU A 230 -2.44 -10.30 -26.46
CA LEU A 230 -2.71 -9.72 -27.78
C LEU A 230 -2.28 -8.25 -27.90
N ASN A 231 -2.25 -7.51 -26.81
CA ASN A 231 -2.06 -6.05 -26.82
C ASN A 231 -0.72 -5.60 -26.24
N TYR A 232 -0.05 -6.39 -25.39
CA TYR A 232 1.21 -5.99 -24.74
C TYR A 232 2.37 -5.90 -25.73
N LYS A 233 3.03 -4.74 -25.81
CA LYS A 233 4.13 -4.48 -26.76
C LYS A 233 5.48 -4.13 -26.11
N GLY A 234 5.73 -4.63 -24.93
CA GLY A 234 7.02 -4.46 -24.27
C GLY A 234 6.98 -3.71 -22.96
N GLN A 235 8.13 -3.60 -22.29
CA GLN A 235 8.22 -2.89 -21.00
C GLN A 235 8.36 -1.39 -21.22
N PRO A 236 7.73 -0.56 -20.34
CA PRO A 236 7.99 0.86 -20.31
C PRO A 236 9.46 1.11 -19.93
N ILE A 237 10.07 2.08 -20.60
CA ILE A 237 11.39 2.56 -20.19
C ILE A 237 11.16 3.47 -18.99
N MET A 238 11.59 3.04 -17.81
CA MET A 238 11.53 3.87 -16.61
C MET A 238 12.56 4.99 -16.67
N ASP A 239 12.17 6.17 -16.16
CA ASP A 239 13.08 7.27 -15.97
C ASP A 239 14.28 6.83 -15.10
N PRO A 240 15.53 6.97 -15.58
CA PRO A 240 16.72 6.61 -14.80
C PRO A 240 16.80 7.32 -13.43
N LEU A 241 16.19 8.49 -13.28
CA LEU A 241 16.17 9.24 -12.02
C LEU A 241 15.25 8.62 -10.96
N THR A 242 14.29 7.77 -11.36
CA THR A 242 13.40 7.04 -10.43
C THR A 242 13.91 5.65 -10.09
N VAL A 243 15.00 5.23 -10.71
CA VAL A 243 15.60 3.91 -10.56
C VAL A 243 16.46 3.90 -9.31
N GLN A 244 15.94 3.31 -8.23
CA GLN A 244 16.76 2.97 -7.07
C GLN A 244 17.08 1.47 -7.09
N GLU A 245 18.37 1.15 -6.99
CA GLU A 245 18.77 -0.23 -6.75
C GLU A 245 18.17 -0.75 -5.45
N ILE A 246 17.75 -2.00 -5.46
CA ILE A 246 17.27 -2.66 -4.26
C ILE A 246 18.41 -2.71 -3.23
N GLY A 247 18.20 -2.11 -2.07
CA GLY A 247 19.14 -2.17 -0.96
C GLY A 247 19.36 -3.60 -0.44
N PRO A 248 20.19 -3.81 0.57
CA PRO A 248 20.42 -5.13 1.16
C PRO A 248 19.12 -5.82 1.62
N PHE A 249 19.07 -7.15 1.52
CA PHE A 249 17.89 -7.95 1.95
C PHE A 249 17.44 -7.63 3.38
N LEU A 250 18.37 -7.52 4.32
CA LEU A 250 18.06 -7.19 5.71
C LEU A 250 17.39 -5.83 5.87
N SER A 251 17.72 -4.90 5.01
CA SER A 251 17.11 -3.57 4.98
C SER A 251 15.64 -3.63 4.52
N LEU A 252 15.33 -4.45 3.51
CA LEU A 252 13.96 -4.70 3.07
C LEU A 252 13.15 -5.42 4.16
N LEU A 253 13.72 -6.50 4.73
CA LEU A 253 13.09 -7.26 5.81
C LEU A 253 12.80 -6.36 7.02
N SER A 254 13.79 -5.55 7.44
CA SER A 254 13.62 -4.59 8.54
C SER A 254 12.52 -3.58 8.25
N ALA A 255 12.40 -3.10 7.01
CA ALA A 255 11.33 -2.18 6.63
C ALA A 255 9.94 -2.84 6.73
N VAL A 256 9.79 -4.07 6.23
CA VAL A 256 8.52 -4.82 6.33
C VAL A 256 8.15 -5.05 7.79
N LEU A 257 9.11 -5.46 8.62
CA LEU A 257 8.89 -5.70 10.04
C LEU A 257 8.54 -4.43 10.81
N ASN A 258 9.23 -3.32 10.52
CA ASN A 258 8.91 -2.04 11.13
C ASN A 258 7.49 -1.58 10.80
N ASP A 259 7.03 -1.81 9.57
CA ASP A 259 5.69 -1.45 9.16
C ASP A 259 4.62 -2.37 9.79
N TRP A 260 4.90 -3.67 9.91
CA TRP A 260 3.93 -4.64 10.42
C TRP A 260 3.92 -4.77 11.94
N ALA A 261 5.05 -4.58 12.60
CA ALA A 261 5.16 -4.63 14.05
C ALA A 261 5.27 -3.26 14.71
N SER A 262 5.10 -2.17 13.94
CA SER A 262 5.11 -0.77 14.37
C SER A 262 6.46 -0.23 14.84
N CYS A 263 7.41 -1.10 15.20
CA CYS A 263 8.79 -0.71 15.48
C CYS A 263 9.75 -1.89 15.26
N SER A 264 11.02 -1.57 15.04
CA SER A 264 12.05 -2.57 14.74
C SER A 264 12.25 -3.59 15.87
N LEU A 265 12.14 -3.16 17.13
CA LEU A 265 12.26 -4.05 18.30
C LEU A 265 11.17 -5.12 18.31
N LEU A 266 9.90 -4.73 18.17
CA LEU A 266 8.78 -5.67 18.09
C LEU A 266 8.86 -6.53 16.83
N GLY A 267 9.41 -6.00 15.74
CA GLY A 267 9.70 -6.77 14.54
C GLY A 267 10.71 -7.89 14.79
N ILE A 268 11.81 -7.61 15.46
CA ILE A 268 12.83 -8.61 15.83
C ILE A 268 12.23 -9.65 16.78
N ILE A 269 11.50 -9.22 17.81
CA ILE A 269 10.80 -10.14 18.73
C ILE A 269 9.83 -11.04 17.96
N SER A 270 9.07 -10.51 17.00
CA SER A 270 8.12 -11.27 16.19
C SER A 270 8.82 -12.37 15.36
N VAL A 271 9.93 -12.05 14.70
CA VAL A 271 10.71 -13.04 13.95
C VAL A 271 11.30 -14.09 14.88
N SER A 272 11.83 -13.68 16.03
CA SER A 272 12.37 -14.61 17.03
C SER A 272 11.29 -15.57 17.51
N LEU A 273 10.07 -15.08 17.74
CA LEU A 273 8.93 -15.92 18.13
C LEU A 273 8.54 -16.90 17.03
N LEU A 274 8.50 -16.47 15.77
CA LEU A 274 8.22 -17.36 14.62
C LEU A 274 9.29 -18.45 14.44
N ILE A 275 10.56 -18.12 14.70
CA ILE A 275 11.67 -19.09 14.67
C ILE A 275 11.54 -20.05 15.87
N LEU A 276 11.33 -19.55 17.09
CA LEU A 276 11.15 -20.38 18.27
C LEU A 276 9.95 -21.33 18.14
N PHE A 277 8.91 -20.92 17.39
CA PHE A 277 7.75 -21.77 17.10
C PHE A 277 8.13 -23.09 16.45
N GLN A 278 9.25 -23.13 15.67
CA GLN A 278 9.77 -24.35 15.05
C GLN A 278 10.19 -25.40 16.09
N PHE A 279 10.68 -24.94 17.25
CA PHE A 279 11.19 -25.80 18.32
C PHE A 279 10.12 -26.20 19.33
N VAL A 280 9.21 -25.28 19.65
CA VAL A 280 8.18 -25.43 20.69
C VAL A 280 6.91 -26.13 20.17
N SER A 281 6.61 -25.99 18.89
CA SER A 281 5.40 -26.57 18.28
C SER A 281 5.47 -28.09 18.17
N ASN A 282 4.42 -28.76 18.62
CA ASN A 282 4.20 -30.20 18.35
C ASN A 282 3.93 -30.45 16.85
N GLN A 283 3.55 -29.41 16.10
CA GLN A 283 3.23 -29.48 14.67
C GLN A 283 4.29 -28.71 13.87
N LYS A 284 5.55 -29.18 13.90
CA LYS A 284 6.70 -28.51 13.28
C LYS A 284 6.46 -28.13 11.81
N ARG A 285 5.77 -28.98 11.04
CA ARG A 285 5.44 -28.71 9.64
C ARG A 285 4.54 -27.49 9.48
N ASN A 286 3.53 -27.32 10.33
CA ASN A 286 2.64 -26.17 10.29
C ASN A 286 3.38 -24.88 10.67
N ALA A 287 4.24 -24.95 11.68
CA ALA A 287 5.11 -23.86 12.07
C ALA A 287 6.03 -23.44 10.91
N PHE A 288 6.65 -24.43 10.23
CA PHE A 288 7.50 -24.19 9.06
C PHE A 288 6.73 -23.53 7.91
N ILE A 289 5.52 -23.98 7.60
CA ILE A 289 4.70 -23.38 6.53
C ILE A 289 4.43 -21.91 6.84
N LEU A 290 4.04 -21.56 8.09
CA LEU A 290 3.77 -20.16 8.45
C LEU A 290 5.03 -19.29 8.39
N LEU A 291 6.18 -19.80 8.81
CA LEU A 291 7.46 -19.10 8.69
C LEU A 291 7.86 -18.93 7.20
N ALA A 292 7.69 -19.98 6.40
CA ALA A 292 7.97 -19.93 4.95
C ALA A 292 7.08 -18.91 4.25
N MET A 293 5.78 -18.83 4.59
CA MET A 293 4.85 -17.84 4.03
C MET A 293 5.17 -16.40 4.44
N PHE A 294 5.98 -16.19 5.47
CA PHE A 294 6.51 -14.88 5.82
C PHE A 294 7.81 -14.56 5.09
N ILE A 295 8.79 -15.47 5.09
CA ILE A 295 10.13 -15.21 4.56
C ILE A 295 10.19 -15.35 3.03
N ALA A 296 9.53 -16.37 2.45
CA ALA A 296 9.65 -16.69 1.03
C ALA A 296 9.16 -15.59 0.09
N PRO A 297 8.04 -14.86 0.35
CA PRO A 297 7.62 -13.79 -0.54
C PRO A 297 8.62 -12.63 -0.58
N ILE A 298 9.19 -12.27 0.58
CA ILE A 298 10.17 -11.18 0.70
C ILE A 298 11.49 -11.59 0.01
N GLY A 299 11.99 -12.78 0.34
CA GLY A 299 13.22 -13.32 -0.27
C GLY A 299 13.08 -13.60 -1.76
N GLY A 300 11.94 -14.14 -2.19
CA GLY A 300 11.67 -14.44 -3.60
C GLY A 300 11.61 -13.17 -4.46
N LEU A 301 10.87 -12.15 -4.01
CA LEU A 301 10.79 -10.88 -4.75
C LEU A 301 12.14 -10.15 -4.75
N TYR A 302 12.85 -10.15 -3.61
CA TYR A 302 14.21 -9.61 -3.53
C TYR A 302 15.15 -10.29 -4.53
N SER A 303 15.17 -11.64 -4.54
CA SER A 303 16.03 -12.42 -5.44
C SER A 303 15.67 -12.17 -6.90
N TYR A 304 14.38 -12.11 -7.23
CA TYR A 304 13.90 -11.78 -8.57
C TYR A 304 14.45 -10.43 -9.03
N CYS A 305 14.30 -9.38 -8.21
CA CYS A 305 14.79 -8.04 -8.58
C CYS A 305 16.31 -7.98 -8.72
N ARG A 306 17.06 -8.72 -7.91
CA ARG A 306 18.52 -8.80 -8.03
C ARG A 306 18.98 -9.57 -9.26
N LEU A 307 18.34 -10.70 -9.57
CA LEU A 307 18.73 -11.56 -10.70
C LEU A 307 18.38 -10.95 -12.05
N PHE A 308 17.23 -10.26 -12.13
CA PHE A 308 16.74 -9.68 -13.39
C PHE A 308 16.99 -8.17 -13.49
N HIS A 309 17.80 -7.61 -12.58
CA HIS A 309 18.12 -6.17 -12.53
C HIS A 309 16.88 -5.27 -12.59
N VAL A 310 15.80 -5.72 -11.91
CA VAL A 310 14.57 -4.94 -11.86
C VAL A 310 14.75 -3.80 -10.88
N THR A 311 14.72 -2.59 -11.41
CA THR A 311 14.92 -1.34 -10.68
C THR A 311 13.60 -0.78 -10.15
N GLN A 312 12.78 -1.62 -9.56
CA GLN A 312 11.52 -1.21 -8.96
C GLN A 312 11.65 -1.02 -7.46
N LEU A 313 11.07 0.05 -6.95
CA LEU A 313 11.03 0.30 -5.52
C LEU A 313 10.09 -0.68 -4.82
N ILE A 314 10.66 -1.65 -4.10
CA ILE A 314 9.90 -2.61 -3.32
C ILE A 314 9.64 -2.07 -1.93
N THR A 315 8.37 -2.06 -1.53
CA THR A 315 7.90 -1.64 -0.21
C THR A 315 7.04 -2.72 0.45
N SER A 316 6.75 -2.59 1.74
CA SER A 316 5.92 -3.52 2.51
C SER A 316 4.52 -3.74 1.91
N ARG A 317 4.00 -2.78 1.14
CA ARG A 317 2.68 -2.85 0.49
C ARG A 317 2.54 -4.02 -0.49
N TYR A 318 3.62 -4.45 -1.11
CA TYR A 318 3.61 -5.61 -2.02
C TYR A 318 3.39 -6.95 -1.29
N PHE A 319 3.61 -6.96 0.02
CA PHE A 319 3.47 -8.14 0.88
C PHE A 319 2.22 -8.10 1.77
N ILE A 320 1.37 -7.09 1.65
CA ILE A 320 0.24 -6.83 2.54
C ILE A 320 -0.69 -8.05 2.71
N ASN A 321 -0.85 -8.85 1.67
CA ASN A 321 -1.67 -10.06 1.67
C ASN A 321 -1.15 -11.15 2.63
N PHE A 322 0.14 -11.12 2.99
CA PHE A 322 0.75 -12.04 3.94
C PHE A 322 0.62 -11.57 5.41
N LEU A 323 0.25 -10.31 5.63
CA LEU A 323 0.09 -9.73 6.97
C LEU A 323 -0.84 -10.56 7.89
N PRO A 324 -2.01 -11.06 7.44
CA PRO A 324 -2.86 -11.91 8.28
C PRO A 324 -2.16 -13.20 8.73
N LEU A 325 -1.39 -13.83 7.85
CA LEU A 325 -0.64 -15.04 8.15
C LEU A 325 0.53 -14.79 9.11
N PHE A 326 1.17 -13.62 9.00
CA PHE A 326 2.17 -13.16 9.96
C PHE A 326 1.57 -13.07 11.38
N PHE A 327 0.42 -12.42 11.57
CA PHE A 327 -0.24 -12.35 12.88
C PHE A 327 -0.72 -13.71 13.38
N ILE A 328 -1.29 -14.54 12.50
CA ILE A 328 -1.71 -15.90 12.85
C ILE A 328 -0.50 -16.70 13.33
N GLY A 329 0.60 -16.71 12.59
CA GLY A 329 1.82 -17.41 12.98
C GLY A 329 2.39 -16.89 14.30
N LEU A 330 2.43 -15.58 14.47
CA LEU A 330 2.92 -14.92 15.67
C LEU A 330 2.10 -15.30 16.92
N PHE A 331 0.77 -15.15 16.87
CA PHE A 331 -0.06 -15.49 18.02
C PHE A 331 -0.17 -16.99 18.26
N MET A 332 -0.03 -17.84 17.24
CA MET A 332 0.12 -19.29 17.41
C MET A 332 1.44 -19.65 18.10
N SER A 333 2.53 -18.96 17.78
CA SER A 333 3.82 -19.20 18.44
C SER A 333 3.76 -18.86 19.93
N ILE A 334 3.15 -17.72 20.27
CA ILE A 334 2.95 -17.31 21.67
C ILE A 334 2.04 -18.31 22.41
N ASP A 335 0.95 -18.78 21.77
CA ASP A 335 0.04 -19.80 22.35
C ASP A 335 0.75 -21.12 22.63
N ALA A 336 1.62 -21.57 21.72
CA ALA A 336 2.43 -22.76 21.90
C ALA A 336 3.43 -22.62 23.05
N MET A 337 4.07 -21.46 23.19
CA MET A 337 4.97 -21.17 24.31
C MET A 337 4.25 -21.16 25.65
N GLU A 338 3.07 -20.54 25.73
CA GLU A 338 2.22 -20.53 26.94
C GLU A 338 1.81 -21.95 27.38
N THR A 339 1.60 -22.84 26.43
CA THR A 339 1.23 -24.23 26.73
C THR A 339 2.41 -25.07 27.19
N THR A 340 3.60 -24.79 26.68
CA THR A 340 4.84 -25.53 26.99
C THR A 340 5.49 -25.03 28.29
N TRP A 341 5.52 -23.70 28.50
CA TRP A 341 6.16 -23.06 29.65
C TRP A 341 5.12 -22.56 30.66
N LYS A 342 4.40 -23.47 31.31
CA LYS A 342 3.34 -23.18 32.31
C LYS A 342 3.74 -22.16 33.40
N PRO A 343 4.99 -22.16 33.97
CA PRO A 343 5.39 -21.21 34.99
C PRO A 343 5.32 -19.74 34.52
N LEU A 344 5.63 -19.47 33.24
CA LEU A 344 5.60 -18.12 32.69
C LEU A 344 4.20 -17.49 32.74
N ARG A 345 3.16 -18.31 32.50
CA ARG A 345 1.74 -17.91 32.54
C ARG A 345 1.27 -17.48 33.94
N ARG A 346 1.94 -17.93 34.99
CA ARG A 346 1.53 -17.64 36.39
C ARG A 346 1.79 -16.18 36.76
N PHE A 347 2.82 -15.57 36.19
CA PHE A 347 3.23 -14.19 36.49
C PHE A 347 2.83 -13.18 35.43
N LEU A 348 2.78 -13.58 34.17
CA LEU A 348 2.49 -12.71 33.04
C LEU A 348 1.78 -13.49 31.94
N ASN A 349 0.78 -12.87 31.28
CA ASN A 349 0.18 -13.45 30.07
C ASN A 349 0.94 -12.93 28.84
N PRO A 350 1.81 -13.73 28.19
CA PRO A 350 2.66 -13.27 27.10
C PRO A 350 1.86 -12.73 25.90
N LYS A 351 0.68 -13.31 25.61
CA LYS A 351 -0.20 -12.81 24.54
C LYS A 351 -0.71 -11.41 24.83
N LEU A 352 -1.19 -11.18 26.05
CA LEU A 352 -1.68 -9.85 26.45
C LEU A 352 -0.54 -8.82 26.50
N LEU A 353 0.64 -9.22 26.99
CA LEU A 353 1.80 -8.34 27.02
C LEU A 353 2.21 -7.94 25.61
N PHE A 354 2.39 -8.92 24.70
CA PHE A 354 2.79 -8.63 23.33
C PHE A 354 1.74 -7.76 22.62
N LEU A 355 0.46 -8.09 22.77
CA LEU A 355 -0.64 -7.31 22.21
C LEU A 355 -0.66 -5.88 22.76
N PHE A 356 -0.44 -5.71 24.07
CA PHE A 356 -0.35 -4.39 24.69
C PHE A 356 0.81 -3.56 24.11
N LEU A 357 1.99 -4.15 23.97
CA LEU A 357 3.15 -3.46 23.38
C LEU A 357 2.91 -3.08 21.92
N LEU A 358 2.30 -3.97 21.15
CA LEU A 358 1.93 -3.71 19.75
C LEU A 358 0.90 -2.57 19.64
N ILE A 359 -0.11 -2.56 20.51
CA ILE A 359 -1.12 -1.51 20.57
C ILE A 359 -0.50 -0.19 21.00
N ALA A 360 0.29 -0.19 22.07
CA ALA A 360 0.93 1.01 22.60
C ALA A 360 1.83 1.67 21.54
N SER A 361 2.64 0.88 20.83
CA SER A 361 3.48 1.42 19.74
C SER A 361 2.66 2.01 18.58
N ASN A 362 1.54 1.38 18.21
CA ASN A 362 0.64 1.94 17.20
C ASN A 362 -0.04 3.23 17.66
N LEU A 363 -0.45 3.31 18.92
CA LEU A 363 -1.08 4.52 19.48
C LEU A 363 -0.12 5.72 19.55
N VAL A 364 1.19 5.49 19.62
CA VAL A 364 2.21 6.56 19.52
C VAL A 364 2.32 7.06 18.07
N ILE A 365 2.24 6.15 17.08
CA ILE A 365 2.44 6.49 15.67
C ILE A 365 1.18 7.10 15.05
N LEU A 366 0.00 6.67 15.49
CA LEU A 366 -1.28 7.02 14.88
C LEU A 366 -1.57 8.53 14.85
N PRO A 367 -1.33 9.33 15.92
CA PRO A 367 -1.47 10.78 15.86
C PRO A 367 -0.54 11.43 14.82
N LEU A 368 0.71 10.97 14.74
CA LEU A 368 1.67 11.45 13.75
C LEU A 368 1.17 11.17 12.32
N TYR A 369 0.64 9.98 12.08
CA TYR A 369 0.03 9.63 10.80
C TYR A 369 -1.14 10.56 10.45
N TYR A 370 -2.03 10.86 11.39
CA TYR A 370 -3.18 11.72 11.11
C TYR A 370 -2.79 13.17 10.83
N GLN A 371 -1.74 13.67 11.46
CA GLN A 371 -1.27 15.04 11.30
C GLN A 371 -0.42 15.27 10.04
N SER A 372 0.17 14.21 9.49
CA SER A 372 1.08 14.31 8.35
C SER A 372 0.37 14.17 7.02
N GLU A 373 0.88 14.86 6.00
CA GLU A 373 0.56 14.64 4.59
C GLU A 373 1.56 13.65 3.97
N LYS A 374 1.24 13.14 2.79
CA LYS A 374 2.16 12.29 2.01
C LYS A 374 2.86 13.11 0.92
N GLN A 375 2.08 13.76 0.07
CA GLN A 375 2.53 14.78 -0.89
C GLN A 375 1.45 15.85 -0.92
N ASP A 376 1.75 17.04 -0.42
CA ASP A 376 0.74 18.08 -0.24
C ASP A 376 0.59 18.96 -1.49
N PHE A 377 0.23 18.35 -2.61
CA PHE A 377 -0.02 19.08 -3.86
C PHE A 377 -1.13 20.10 -3.74
N ARG A 378 -2.12 19.87 -2.85
CA ARG A 378 -3.20 20.83 -2.62
C ARG A 378 -2.68 22.16 -2.10
N ARG A 379 -1.83 22.16 -1.07
CA ARG A 379 -1.26 23.39 -0.54
C ARG A 379 -0.26 24.02 -1.51
N VAL A 380 0.54 23.22 -2.23
CA VAL A 380 1.42 23.73 -3.28
C VAL A 380 0.61 24.50 -4.33
N ALA A 381 -0.45 23.89 -4.86
CA ALA A 381 -1.30 24.53 -5.86
C ALA A 381 -2.00 25.77 -5.30
N SER A 382 -2.57 25.69 -4.09
CA SER A 382 -3.22 26.84 -3.44
C SER A 382 -2.27 28.00 -3.24
N TYR A 383 -1.02 27.73 -2.85
CA TYR A 383 0.00 28.77 -2.72
C TYR A 383 0.33 29.42 -4.08
N LEU A 384 0.59 28.60 -5.09
CA LEU A 384 0.87 29.07 -6.44
C LEU A 384 -0.30 29.87 -7.04
N HIS A 385 -1.55 29.45 -6.81
CA HIS A 385 -2.75 30.19 -7.27
C HIS A 385 -2.75 31.65 -6.82
N GLY A 386 -2.36 31.90 -5.57
CA GLY A 386 -2.30 33.26 -5.04
C GLY A 386 -1.10 34.08 -5.51
N GLN A 387 -0.04 33.44 -6.00
CA GLN A 387 1.25 34.10 -6.26
C GLN A 387 1.64 34.17 -7.74
N LEU A 388 1.04 33.34 -8.61
CA LEU A 388 1.36 33.30 -10.04
C LEU A 388 1.03 34.64 -10.73
N GLN A 389 1.92 35.06 -11.60
CA GLN A 389 1.76 36.21 -12.49
C GLN A 389 1.77 35.75 -13.95
N ASP A 390 1.28 36.62 -14.87
CA ASP A 390 1.31 36.31 -16.29
C ASP A 390 2.76 36.17 -16.79
N GLY A 391 3.02 35.10 -17.53
CA GLY A 391 4.35 34.77 -18.02
C GLY A 391 5.27 34.03 -17.04
N ASP A 392 4.80 33.70 -15.83
CA ASP A 392 5.57 32.90 -14.86
C ASP A 392 5.96 31.53 -15.42
N ARG A 393 7.07 31.02 -14.94
CA ARG A 393 7.56 29.67 -15.22
C ARG A 393 7.63 28.85 -13.95
N ILE A 394 7.24 27.59 -14.04
CA ILE A 394 7.31 26.62 -12.94
C ILE A 394 8.22 25.48 -13.38
N PHE A 395 9.39 25.42 -12.79
CA PHE A 395 10.28 24.28 -12.95
C PHE A 395 9.94 23.21 -11.92
N VAL A 396 9.84 21.96 -12.37
CA VAL A 396 9.68 20.79 -11.48
C VAL A 396 10.86 19.84 -11.68
N ARG A 397 11.56 19.49 -10.61
CA ARG A 397 12.70 18.56 -10.68
C ARG A 397 12.25 17.17 -11.10
N SER A 398 11.08 16.74 -10.67
CA SER A 398 10.52 15.44 -11.01
C SER A 398 9.26 15.58 -11.85
N ASN A 399 9.22 14.87 -12.98
CA ASN A 399 8.02 14.78 -13.82
C ASN A 399 6.79 14.30 -13.04
N THR A 400 6.99 13.52 -11.95
CA THR A 400 5.91 13.02 -11.11
C THR A 400 5.13 14.11 -10.37
N TYR A 401 5.67 15.33 -10.28
CA TYR A 401 4.98 16.47 -9.66
C TYR A 401 3.96 17.14 -10.61
N ILE A 402 4.15 17.00 -11.93
CA ILE A 402 3.31 17.65 -12.94
C ILE A 402 1.84 17.22 -12.80
N PRO A 403 1.49 15.92 -12.75
CA PRO A 403 0.09 15.51 -12.59
C PRO A 403 -0.55 16.03 -11.31
N GLY A 404 0.22 16.12 -10.20
CA GLY A 404 -0.26 16.68 -8.94
C GLY A 404 -0.64 18.15 -9.04
N ILE A 405 0.22 18.95 -9.66
CA ILE A 405 -0.04 20.36 -9.91
C ILE A 405 -1.25 20.51 -10.84
N LEU A 406 -1.29 19.82 -11.98
CA LEU A 406 -2.37 19.90 -12.95
C LEU A 406 -3.73 19.53 -12.32
N HIS A 407 -3.76 18.49 -11.50
CA HIS A 407 -4.98 18.04 -10.82
C HIS A 407 -5.58 19.16 -9.95
N TYR A 408 -4.77 19.77 -9.07
CA TYR A 408 -5.24 20.83 -8.16
C TYR A 408 -5.41 22.20 -8.81
N PHE A 409 -4.86 22.41 -10.00
CA PHE A 409 -5.21 23.55 -10.87
C PHE A 409 -6.49 23.28 -11.68
N SER A 410 -7.06 22.08 -11.62
CA SER A 410 -8.19 21.64 -12.47
C SER A 410 -7.89 21.81 -13.96
N ILE A 411 -6.63 21.65 -14.34
CA ILE A 411 -6.17 21.75 -15.72
C ILE A 411 -5.94 20.34 -16.26
N TYR A 412 -6.70 20.00 -17.29
CA TYR A 412 -6.59 18.70 -17.96
C TYR A 412 -6.24 18.96 -19.44
N PRO A 413 -4.94 18.96 -19.80
CA PRO A 413 -4.50 19.16 -21.18
C PRO A 413 -5.20 18.18 -22.13
N GLU A 414 -5.44 18.59 -23.36
CA GLU A 414 -5.93 17.71 -24.42
C GLU A 414 -4.97 16.56 -24.65
N GLY A 415 -5.52 15.34 -24.72
CA GLY A 415 -4.73 14.12 -24.81
C GLY A 415 -4.63 13.38 -23.47
N ARG A 416 -5.16 12.14 -23.45
CA ARG A 416 -5.23 11.30 -22.25
C ARG A 416 -3.88 11.00 -21.61
N HIS A 417 -2.83 10.91 -22.41
CA HIS A 417 -1.49 10.62 -21.95
C HIS A 417 -0.96 11.68 -20.98
N TYR A 418 -1.34 12.95 -21.14
CA TYR A 418 -0.91 14.04 -20.23
C TYR A 418 -1.55 13.95 -18.84
N GLN A 419 -2.64 13.21 -18.70
CA GLN A 419 -3.34 13.00 -17.43
C GLN A 419 -2.80 11.79 -16.67
N ASN A 420 -2.04 10.91 -17.34
CA ASN A 420 -1.49 9.71 -16.72
C ASN A 420 -0.11 9.99 -16.13
N PRO A 421 0.07 9.82 -14.79
CA PRO A 421 1.38 9.96 -14.16
C PRO A 421 2.46 9.06 -14.76
N LEU A 422 2.09 7.86 -15.24
CA LEU A 422 3.02 6.93 -15.85
C LEU A 422 3.58 7.43 -17.18
N TYR A 423 2.83 8.20 -17.94
CA TYR A 423 3.34 8.87 -19.14
C TYR A 423 4.53 9.77 -18.80
N TRP A 424 4.43 10.56 -17.73
CA TRP A 424 5.47 11.47 -17.30
C TRP A 424 6.69 10.75 -16.71
N ILE A 425 6.47 9.62 -16.03
CA ILE A 425 7.56 8.79 -15.47
C ILE A 425 8.33 8.09 -16.60
N ASN A 426 7.63 7.63 -17.64
CA ASN A 426 8.21 6.80 -18.70
C ASN A 426 8.56 7.57 -19.98
N SER A 427 8.27 8.85 -20.04
CA SER A 427 8.65 9.64 -21.21
C SER A 427 10.17 9.72 -21.32
N LYS A 428 10.71 9.31 -22.48
CA LYS A 428 12.12 9.57 -22.83
C LYS A 428 12.41 11.05 -23.05
N VAL A 429 11.39 11.88 -22.98
CA VAL A 429 11.50 13.33 -23.20
C VAL A 429 12.02 13.93 -21.89
N PHE A 430 13.33 14.14 -21.84
CA PHE A 430 13.99 14.79 -20.70
C PHE A 430 13.66 16.27 -20.58
N GLU A 431 13.04 16.86 -21.59
CA GLU A 431 12.58 18.25 -21.60
C GLU A 431 11.08 18.28 -21.89
N ILE A 432 10.30 18.45 -20.84
CA ILE A 432 8.86 18.63 -20.94
C ILE A 432 8.57 20.11 -20.74
N ARG A 433 7.83 20.70 -21.68
CA ARG A 433 7.40 22.07 -21.60
C ARG A 433 5.92 22.18 -21.96
N ILE A 434 5.09 22.62 -21.00
CA ILE A 434 3.66 22.77 -21.18
C ILE A 434 3.28 24.21 -20.86
N SER A 435 2.72 24.90 -21.85
CA SER A 435 2.14 26.23 -21.67
C SER A 435 0.67 26.07 -21.27
N LEU A 436 0.28 26.71 -20.19
CA LEU A 436 -1.03 26.60 -19.56
C LEU A 436 -1.62 27.96 -19.30
N SER A 437 -2.94 28.02 -19.15
CA SER A 437 -3.67 29.22 -18.76
C SER A 437 -4.54 28.93 -17.55
N PHE A 438 -4.51 29.84 -16.57
CA PHE A 438 -5.36 29.77 -15.38
C PHE A 438 -5.76 31.17 -14.94
N GLN A 439 -7.07 31.46 -14.87
CA GLN A 439 -7.60 32.79 -14.51
C GLN A 439 -6.94 33.92 -15.32
N ASP A 440 -6.93 33.79 -16.64
CA ASP A 440 -6.33 34.75 -17.61
C ASP A 440 -4.81 34.97 -17.48
N ARG A 441 -4.13 34.22 -16.62
CA ARG A 441 -2.68 34.22 -16.48
C ARG A 441 -2.10 33.05 -17.25
N ARG A 442 -1.15 33.32 -18.13
CA ARG A 442 -0.40 32.28 -18.86
C ARG A 442 0.87 31.95 -18.09
N PHE A 443 1.14 30.67 -17.92
CA PHE A 443 2.36 30.19 -17.29
C PHE A 443 2.85 28.92 -18.00
N THR A 444 4.10 28.55 -17.75
CA THR A 444 4.70 27.36 -18.36
C THR A 444 5.25 26.46 -17.28
N ILE A 445 4.79 25.19 -17.25
CA ILE A 445 5.43 24.13 -16.44
C ILE A 445 6.46 23.43 -17.31
N TYR A 446 7.65 23.21 -16.78
CA TYR A 446 8.68 22.48 -17.48
C TYR A 446 9.57 21.67 -16.55
N ASN A 447 10.21 20.64 -17.10
CA ASN A 447 11.29 19.89 -16.51
C ASN A 447 12.46 19.82 -17.49
N SER A 448 13.67 19.87 -16.98
CA SER A 448 14.90 19.75 -17.76
C SER A 448 15.98 19.10 -16.90
N ASN A 449 16.87 18.34 -17.54
CA ASN A 449 18.05 17.77 -16.87
C ASN A 449 19.08 18.84 -16.48
N HIS A 450 19.00 20.02 -17.08
CA HIS A 450 19.89 21.13 -16.75
C HIS A 450 19.30 21.96 -15.63
N CYS A 451 20.09 22.18 -14.60
CA CYS A 451 19.73 22.96 -13.44
C CYS A 451 19.35 24.41 -13.81
N CYS A 452 18.62 25.05 -12.91
CA CYS A 452 17.95 26.34 -13.00
C CYS A 452 18.76 27.51 -13.56
N ASP A 453 20.08 27.41 -13.72
CA ASP A 453 20.97 28.51 -14.06
C ASP A 453 20.72 29.15 -15.45
N GLN A 454 20.33 28.34 -16.45
CA GLN A 454 20.01 28.84 -17.79
C GLN A 454 18.74 29.70 -17.83
N TYR A 455 17.81 29.48 -16.89
CA TYR A 455 16.51 30.11 -16.86
C TYR A 455 16.46 31.38 -16.00
N VAL A 456 17.40 31.49 -15.05
CA VAL A 456 17.59 32.71 -14.26
C VAL A 456 18.08 33.87 -15.16
N ALA A 457 18.85 33.56 -16.21
CA ALA A 457 19.41 34.54 -17.11
C ALA A 457 18.36 35.29 -17.98
N ASP A 458 17.17 34.72 -18.21
CA ASP A 458 16.13 35.28 -19.09
C ASP A 458 15.33 36.45 -18.46
N GLY A 459 15.59 36.79 -17.21
CA GLY A 459 14.92 37.91 -16.52
C GLY A 459 13.43 37.68 -16.16
N LYS A 460 12.86 36.50 -16.40
CA LYS A 460 11.47 36.14 -16.07
C LYS A 460 11.37 35.48 -14.70
N ARG A 461 10.25 35.67 -14.02
CA ARG A 461 9.98 34.99 -12.75
C ARG A 461 10.00 33.48 -12.91
N LEU A 462 10.66 32.78 -11.99
CA LEU A 462 10.85 31.35 -12.01
C LEU A 462 10.52 30.76 -10.64
N TRP A 463 9.48 29.91 -10.61
CA TRP A 463 9.16 29.04 -9.50
C TRP A 463 9.88 27.71 -9.65
N VAL A 464 10.43 27.16 -8.55
CA VAL A 464 11.19 25.91 -8.58
C VAL A 464 10.64 24.98 -7.49
N LEU A 465 9.96 23.91 -7.91
CA LEU A 465 9.39 22.91 -7.02
C LEU A 465 10.27 21.66 -7.00
N VAL A 466 10.79 21.32 -5.82
CA VAL A 466 11.75 20.22 -5.64
C VAL A 466 11.50 19.43 -4.37
N GLY A 467 12.04 18.22 -4.31
CA GLY A 467 12.13 17.43 -3.07
C GLY A 467 13.35 17.83 -2.23
N LYS A 468 13.49 17.21 -1.06
CA LYS A 468 14.46 17.53 -0.02
C LYS A 468 15.92 17.62 -0.50
N GLU A 469 16.40 16.60 -1.20
CA GLU A 469 17.82 16.56 -1.60
C GLU A 469 18.19 17.69 -2.57
N ALA A 470 17.33 17.97 -3.56
CA ALA A 470 17.54 19.09 -4.47
C ALA A 470 17.37 20.44 -3.76
N ALA A 471 16.50 20.52 -2.76
CA ALA A 471 16.33 21.74 -1.96
C ALA A 471 17.60 22.08 -1.17
N LYS A 472 18.29 21.09 -0.61
CA LYS A 472 19.61 21.27 0.06
C LYS A 472 20.65 21.86 -0.90
N GLU A 473 20.70 21.36 -2.13
CA GLU A 473 21.61 21.82 -3.16
C GLU A 473 21.31 23.27 -3.56
N ILE A 474 20.03 23.58 -3.82
CA ILE A 474 19.57 24.92 -4.20
C ILE A 474 19.86 25.93 -3.09
N GLN A 475 19.57 25.61 -1.85
CA GLN A 475 19.76 26.50 -0.70
C GLN A 475 21.24 26.89 -0.48
N ARG A 476 22.17 25.99 -0.86
CA ARG A 476 23.62 26.23 -0.71
C ARG A 476 24.22 27.02 -1.88
N ASN A 477 23.73 26.78 -3.10
CA ASN A 477 24.45 27.13 -4.32
C ASN A 477 23.67 28.05 -5.27
N SER A 478 22.47 28.55 -4.89
CA SER A 478 21.60 29.28 -5.80
C SER A 478 21.06 30.56 -5.17
N PRO A 479 20.80 31.62 -5.96
CA PRO A 479 20.16 32.84 -5.52
C PRO A 479 18.64 32.69 -5.33
N LEU A 480 18.09 31.49 -5.46
CA LEU A 480 16.68 31.22 -5.31
C LEU A 480 16.24 31.35 -3.85
N VAL A 481 15.11 32.00 -3.63
CA VAL A 481 14.56 32.27 -2.31
C VAL A 481 13.48 31.25 -1.97
N LEU A 482 13.60 30.55 -0.84
CA LEU A 482 12.58 29.60 -0.38
C LEU A 482 11.30 30.37 0.02
N LYS A 483 10.19 30.10 -0.65
CA LYS A 483 8.87 30.70 -0.43
C LYS A 483 7.85 29.79 0.21
N GLY A 484 7.99 28.48 0.07
CA GLY A 484 7.06 27.50 0.61
C GLY A 484 7.74 26.21 1.01
N TYR A 485 7.36 25.68 2.17
CA TYR A 485 7.70 24.36 2.64
C TYR A 485 6.42 23.58 2.95
N PHE A 486 6.30 22.41 2.36
CA PHE A 486 5.13 21.54 2.47
C PHE A 486 5.60 20.20 3.03
N ASP A 487 5.33 20.01 4.32
CA ASP A 487 5.83 18.86 5.06
C ASP A 487 5.20 17.55 4.61
N GLY A 488 6.02 16.59 4.27
CA GLY A 488 5.68 15.21 3.92
C GLY A 488 6.66 14.23 4.58
N SER A 489 7.27 14.64 5.68
CA SER A 489 8.35 13.92 6.36
C SER A 489 7.91 12.67 7.13
N PHE A 490 6.60 12.37 7.20
CA PHE A 490 6.12 11.17 7.87
C PHE A 490 6.61 9.91 7.14
N SER A 491 7.74 9.40 7.60
CA SER A 491 8.47 8.28 7.00
C SER A 491 8.30 6.97 7.76
N HIS A 492 7.27 6.83 8.60
CA HIS A 492 7.12 5.61 9.41
C HIS A 492 6.89 4.38 8.52
N PHE A 493 6.00 4.48 7.53
CA PHE A 493 5.81 3.43 6.52
C PHE A 493 6.85 3.59 5.41
N ARG A 494 8.05 3.16 5.75
CA ARG A 494 9.27 3.50 5.04
C ARG A 494 9.28 3.06 3.59
N ARG A 495 9.90 3.92 2.83
CA ARG A 495 10.53 3.73 1.53
C ARG A 495 9.71 4.09 0.31
N PHE A 496 8.61 4.80 0.45
CA PHE A 496 8.15 5.55 -0.73
C PHE A 496 7.02 6.51 -0.41
N PRO A 497 7.27 7.75 -0.69
CA PRO A 497 8.59 8.40 -0.64
C PRO A 497 9.09 8.41 0.81
N SER A 498 10.38 8.24 1.03
CA SER A 498 10.96 8.23 2.37
C SER A 498 10.77 9.57 3.08
N ASP A 499 10.84 10.65 2.33
CA ASP A 499 10.47 12.02 2.69
C ASP A 499 9.81 12.64 1.46
N ALA A 500 8.52 12.93 1.57
CA ALA A 500 7.70 13.49 0.49
C ALA A 500 7.53 15.00 0.59
N SER A 501 8.32 15.64 1.44
CA SER A 501 8.32 17.09 1.60
C SER A 501 8.66 17.78 0.30
N MET A 502 7.95 18.85 0.01
CA MET A 502 8.14 19.67 -1.17
C MET A 502 8.57 21.07 -0.77
N TYR A 503 9.53 21.60 -1.52
CA TYR A 503 10.14 22.90 -1.31
C TYR A 503 9.91 23.74 -2.55
N LEU A 504 9.33 24.93 -2.37
CA LEU A 504 9.02 25.87 -3.44
C LEU A 504 9.91 27.10 -3.31
N PHE A 505 10.77 27.28 -4.29
CA PHE A 505 11.64 28.45 -4.39
C PHE A 505 11.11 29.42 -5.45
N LEU A 506 11.49 30.70 -5.31
CA LEU A 506 11.24 31.76 -6.30
C LEU A 506 12.54 32.46 -6.63
N TRP A 507 12.72 32.71 -7.90
CA TRP A 507 13.60 33.73 -8.41
C TRP A 507 12.79 34.82 -9.11
N ASP A 508 13.04 36.09 -8.73
CA ASP A 508 12.40 37.23 -9.33
C ASP A 508 13.45 38.35 -9.53
N SER A 509 13.72 38.73 -10.80
CA SER A 509 14.68 39.77 -11.14
C SER A 509 14.28 41.15 -10.66
N LYS A 510 12.96 41.39 -10.45
CA LYS A 510 12.41 42.66 -9.99
C LYS A 510 12.46 42.82 -8.45
N SER A 511 12.61 41.69 -7.73
CA SER A 511 12.67 41.68 -6.27
C SER A 511 13.76 40.71 -5.76
N PRO A 512 15.03 40.88 -6.14
CA PRO A 512 16.11 39.95 -5.82
C PRO A 512 16.42 39.86 -4.32
N TRP A 513 15.91 40.82 -3.52
CA TRP A 513 16.14 40.92 -2.08
C TRP A 513 14.91 40.51 -1.22
N GLU A 514 13.92 39.93 -1.81
CA GLU A 514 12.72 39.51 -1.08
C GLU A 514 13.08 38.42 -0.06
N LYS A 515 12.73 38.65 1.21
CA LYS A 515 13.06 37.73 2.30
C LYS A 515 12.33 36.40 2.14
N GLY A 516 13.06 35.31 2.18
CA GLY A 516 12.52 33.95 2.14
C GLY A 516 12.08 33.44 3.50
N ILE A 517 11.55 32.21 3.52
CA ILE A 517 11.29 31.46 4.74
C ILE A 517 12.63 30.90 5.23
N ASP A 518 12.99 31.19 6.47
CA ASP A 518 14.21 30.68 7.11
C ASP A 518 13.92 29.32 7.75
N ILE A 519 13.84 28.29 6.92
CA ILE A 519 13.72 26.90 7.35
C ILE A 519 14.97 26.18 6.90
N PRO A 520 15.79 25.64 7.82
CA PRO A 520 16.92 24.83 7.45
C PRO A 520 16.43 23.54 6.76
N VAL A 521 16.95 23.23 5.60
CA VAL A 521 16.72 21.93 4.93
C VAL A 521 17.72 20.94 5.52
N GLU A 522 17.36 20.29 6.63
CA GLU A 522 18.20 19.31 7.32
C GLU A 522 18.40 18.00 6.54
#